data_d6fa20da2730945a6e4cbd9cb5e438f1
#
_entry.id   d6fa20da2730945a6e4cbd9cb5e438f1
#
_cell.length_a   1.000
_cell.length_b   1.000
_cell.length_c   1.000
_cell.angle_alpha   90.00
_cell.angle_beta   90.00
_cell.angle_gamma   90.00
#
_symmetry.space_group_name_H-M   'P 1'
#
loop_
_entity.id
_entity.type
_entity.pdbx_description
1 polymer ?
#
loop_
_entity_poly.entity_id
_entity_poly.type
_entity_poly.pdbx_seq_one_letter_code
_entity_poly.pdbx_strand_id
1 'polypeptide(L)'
;DKGLGFDPLVRRGLKYLNFYGEADKTGRNLAPDGVAATVLGSPVVQENGVQFTPAGTLLDTGILQSLDFTFFTIFNCPTLSQILLLSNFNGPRQSGSGTTQGVVLRTQPGSTSMTLNFSVNTLTGSTSTQRTVALGGLLANTNYLLCARFKSGQKMDFKILNKALSAEKTTDMGDPSDLGAKLRIGGSYQADLTNAGIHRFSALHTVALTDDEITKAATQWTAWANAVGVVL
;
A
#
# COMPACT_ATOMS: atom_id res chain seq x y z
N ASP A 1 -23.00 -2.51 -5.62
CA ASP A 1 -21.61 -3.00 -5.63
C ASP A 1 -20.70 -1.95 -6.28
N LYS A 2 -19.79 -1.38 -5.48
CA LYS A 2 -18.93 -0.24 -5.87
C LYS A 2 -17.84 -0.60 -6.88
N GLY A 3 -17.63 -1.86 -7.15
CA GLY A 3 -16.64 -2.35 -8.11
C GLY A 3 -17.23 -3.18 -9.25
N LEU A 4 -18.54 -3.37 -9.29
CA LEU A 4 -19.17 -4.17 -10.34
C LEU A 4 -19.05 -3.44 -11.69
N GLY A 5 -18.49 -4.13 -12.68
CA GLY A 5 -18.25 -3.55 -14.01
C GLY A 5 -17.05 -2.62 -14.09
N PHE A 6 -16.25 -2.48 -13.00
CA PHE A 6 -15.04 -1.70 -13.06
C PHE A 6 -13.96 -2.44 -13.86
N ASP A 7 -13.49 -1.78 -14.91
CA ASP A 7 -12.44 -2.30 -15.79
C ASP A 7 -11.18 -1.44 -15.67
N PRO A 8 -10.09 -1.95 -15.05
CA PRO A 8 -8.89 -1.18 -14.86
C PRO A 8 -8.18 -0.87 -16.18
N LEU A 9 -7.89 0.42 -16.44
CA LEU A 9 -7.18 0.87 -17.63
C LEU A 9 -5.73 0.37 -17.68
N VAL A 10 -5.12 0.14 -16.52
CA VAL A 10 -3.76 -0.39 -16.39
C VAL A 10 -3.83 -1.76 -15.75
N ARG A 11 -3.57 -2.80 -16.54
CA ARG A 11 -3.64 -4.19 -16.10
C ARG A 11 -2.27 -4.87 -15.96
N ARG A 12 -1.19 -4.24 -16.45
CA ARG A 12 0.15 -4.81 -16.41
C ARG A 12 0.57 -5.12 -14.97
N GLY A 13 0.77 -6.41 -14.68
CA GLY A 13 1.15 -6.90 -13.36
C GLY A 13 0.11 -6.71 -12.25
N LEU A 14 -1.13 -6.34 -12.56
CA LEU A 14 -2.20 -6.20 -11.56
C LEU A 14 -2.53 -7.57 -10.95
N LYS A 15 -2.35 -7.68 -9.63
CA LYS A 15 -2.59 -8.91 -8.85
C LYS A 15 -3.63 -8.73 -7.75
N TYR A 16 -3.86 -7.50 -7.32
CA TYR A 16 -4.89 -7.18 -6.34
C TYR A 16 -5.59 -5.89 -6.70
N LEU A 17 -6.91 -5.88 -6.58
CA LEU A 17 -7.77 -4.71 -6.73
C LEU A 17 -9.00 -4.89 -5.86
N ASN A 18 -9.25 -3.96 -4.98
CA ASN A 18 -10.51 -3.92 -4.22
C ASN A 18 -10.94 -2.49 -3.90
N PHE A 19 -12.26 -2.32 -3.88
CA PHE A 19 -12.96 -1.12 -3.41
C PHE A 19 -13.71 -1.51 -2.13
N TYR A 20 -13.40 -0.84 -1.04
CA TYR A 20 -13.93 -1.19 0.27
C TYR A 20 -15.25 -0.45 0.58
N GLY A 21 -16.01 -0.95 1.55
CA GLY A 21 -17.26 -0.36 2.01
C GLY A 21 -18.44 -1.35 2.13
N GLU A 22 -18.18 -2.63 1.89
CA GLU A 22 -19.15 -3.73 2.05
C GLU A 22 -18.47 -4.88 2.81
N ALA A 23 -19.11 -5.35 3.88
CA ALA A 23 -18.48 -6.28 4.83
C ALA A 23 -18.10 -7.62 4.18
N ASP A 24 -19.00 -8.20 3.40
CA ASP A 24 -18.82 -9.47 2.69
C ASP A 24 -17.82 -9.38 1.52
N LYS A 25 -17.42 -8.16 1.14
CA LYS A 25 -16.50 -7.90 0.03
C LYS A 25 -15.15 -7.34 0.47
N THR A 26 -14.91 -7.26 1.78
CA THR A 26 -13.63 -6.73 2.31
C THR A 26 -12.41 -7.50 1.78
N GLY A 27 -12.51 -8.84 1.69
CA GLY A 27 -11.45 -9.69 1.14
C GLY A 27 -11.48 -9.90 -0.37
N ARG A 28 -12.44 -9.30 -1.10
CA ARG A 28 -12.58 -9.50 -2.55
C ARG A 28 -11.34 -9.04 -3.31
N ASN A 29 -11.04 -9.73 -4.41
CA ASN A 29 -10.02 -9.31 -5.36
C ASN A 29 -10.63 -9.24 -6.76
N LEU A 30 -10.65 -8.05 -7.34
CA LEU A 30 -11.19 -7.75 -8.67
C LEU A 30 -10.12 -7.77 -9.77
N ALA A 31 -8.86 -8.06 -9.43
CA ALA A 31 -7.82 -8.24 -10.45
C ALA A 31 -8.14 -9.47 -11.32
N PRO A 32 -7.74 -9.47 -12.60
CA PRO A 32 -7.84 -10.67 -13.44
C PRO A 32 -7.17 -11.86 -12.76
N ASP A 33 -7.88 -12.99 -12.67
CA ASP A 33 -7.44 -14.20 -11.97
C ASP A 33 -7.06 -13.99 -10.50
N GLY A 34 -7.60 -12.94 -9.89
CA GLY A 34 -7.31 -12.55 -8.51
C GLY A 34 -7.92 -13.52 -7.50
N VAL A 35 -7.09 -14.07 -6.62
CA VAL A 35 -7.54 -14.84 -5.46
C VAL A 35 -7.95 -13.88 -4.36
N ALA A 36 -9.07 -14.16 -3.69
CA ALA A 36 -9.53 -13.33 -2.58
C ALA A 36 -8.47 -13.24 -1.46
N ALA A 37 -8.32 -12.05 -0.91
CA ALA A 37 -7.47 -11.82 0.26
C ALA A 37 -8.11 -12.43 1.51
N THR A 38 -7.27 -12.90 2.42
CA THR A 38 -7.73 -13.36 3.73
C THR A 38 -7.92 -12.18 4.65
N VAL A 39 -9.13 -12.01 5.17
CA VAL A 39 -9.43 -11.01 6.21
C VAL A 39 -9.01 -11.58 7.56
N LEU A 40 -8.11 -10.92 8.25
CA LEU A 40 -7.70 -11.27 9.60
C LEU A 40 -8.33 -10.30 10.60
N GLY A 41 -8.82 -10.86 11.71
CA GLY A 41 -9.56 -10.09 12.71
C GLY A 41 -10.94 -9.63 12.21
N SER A 42 -11.45 -8.58 12.84
CA SER A 42 -12.77 -8.00 12.54
C SER A 42 -12.64 -6.52 12.20
N PRO A 43 -12.26 -6.17 10.97
CA PRO A 43 -12.16 -4.77 10.56
C PRO A 43 -13.55 -4.11 10.55
N VAL A 44 -13.58 -2.81 10.84
CA VAL A 44 -14.82 -2.04 10.86
C VAL A 44 -15.12 -1.53 9.46
N VAL A 45 -16.22 -2.00 8.89
CA VAL A 45 -16.68 -1.50 7.59
C VAL A 45 -17.40 -0.18 7.77
N GLN A 46 -17.06 0.78 6.94
CA GLN A 46 -17.63 2.12 6.89
C GLN A 46 -18.21 2.39 5.51
N GLU A 47 -19.03 3.41 5.40
CA GLU A 47 -19.45 3.90 4.08
C GLU A 47 -18.19 4.28 3.25
N ASN A 48 -18.04 3.67 2.09
CA ASN A 48 -16.90 3.89 1.19
C ASN A 48 -15.53 3.57 1.81
N GLY A 49 -15.42 2.55 2.68
CA GLY A 49 -14.13 2.18 3.23
C GLY A 49 -14.16 1.04 4.22
N VAL A 50 -12.98 0.63 4.63
CA VAL A 50 -12.75 -0.30 5.73
C VAL A 50 -11.70 0.27 6.66
N GLN A 51 -11.97 0.24 7.94
CA GLN A 51 -11.03 0.64 8.97
C GLN A 51 -10.36 -0.59 9.55
N PHE A 52 -9.06 -0.65 9.39
CA PHE A 52 -8.22 -1.60 10.12
C PHE A 52 -7.87 -0.97 11.46
N THR A 53 -8.07 -1.73 12.52
CA THR A 53 -7.86 -1.27 13.90
C THR A 53 -6.59 -1.91 14.47
N PRO A 54 -6.01 -1.36 15.55
CA PRO A 54 -4.94 -2.05 16.28
C PRO A 54 -5.34 -3.49 16.63
N ALA A 55 -4.39 -4.33 16.96
CA ALA A 55 -4.60 -5.72 17.36
C ALA A 55 -4.94 -6.71 16.23
N GLY A 56 -4.35 -6.49 15.05
CA GLY A 56 -4.26 -7.56 14.05
C GLY A 56 -5.40 -7.64 13.05
N THR A 57 -6.17 -6.57 12.88
CA THR A 57 -7.12 -6.50 11.77
C THR A 57 -6.40 -6.03 10.52
N LEU A 58 -6.36 -6.88 9.51
CA LEU A 58 -5.64 -6.63 8.26
C LEU A 58 -6.15 -7.51 7.12
N LEU A 59 -5.67 -7.25 5.92
CA LEU A 59 -5.82 -8.14 4.77
C LEU A 59 -4.47 -8.80 4.44
N ASP A 60 -4.42 -10.12 4.43
CA ASP A 60 -3.33 -10.87 3.80
C ASP A 60 -3.71 -11.07 2.32
N THR A 61 -2.99 -10.37 1.43
CA THR A 61 -3.31 -10.38 0.00
C THR A 61 -3.03 -11.72 -0.68
N GLY A 62 -2.28 -12.61 -0.04
CA GLY A 62 -1.78 -13.83 -0.67
C GLY A 62 -0.63 -13.60 -1.65
N ILE A 63 -0.30 -12.35 -1.97
CA ILE A 63 0.68 -11.98 -3.00
C ILE A 63 2.06 -11.83 -2.37
N LEU A 64 3.02 -12.60 -2.86
CA LEU A 64 4.42 -12.49 -2.44
C LEU A 64 5.01 -11.15 -2.93
N GLN A 65 5.91 -10.59 -2.13
CA GLN A 65 6.69 -9.44 -2.56
C GLN A 65 7.47 -9.79 -3.82
N SER A 66 7.33 -8.95 -4.85
CA SER A 66 8.10 -9.03 -6.10
C SER A 66 9.30 -8.08 -6.05
N LEU A 67 10.26 -8.29 -6.97
CA LEU A 67 11.42 -7.40 -7.14
C LEU A 67 11.00 -5.97 -7.45
N ASP A 68 10.03 -5.84 -8.33
CA ASP A 68 9.40 -4.57 -8.70
C ASP A 68 7.95 -4.60 -8.29
N PHE A 69 7.42 -3.47 -7.84
CA PHE A 69 5.98 -3.36 -7.59
C PHE A 69 5.49 -1.91 -7.65
N THR A 70 4.19 -1.76 -7.83
CA THR A 70 3.48 -0.49 -7.69
C THR A 70 2.22 -0.73 -6.87
N PHE A 71 2.02 0.09 -5.86
CA PHE A 71 0.85 0.03 -4.99
C PHE A 71 0.09 1.35 -5.04
N PHE A 72 -1.22 1.27 -5.26
CA PHE A 72 -2.14 2.39 -5.13
C PHE A 72 -3.06 2.19 -3.95
N THR A 73 -3.39 3.24 -3.26
CA THR A 73 -4.43 3.24 -2.24
C THR A 73 -5.06 4.62 -2.08
N ILE A 74 -6.35 4.65 -1.74
CA ILE A 74 -6.98 5.82 -1.15
C ILE A 74 -7.12 5.53 0.33
N PHE A 75 -6.52 6.37 1.15
CA PHE A 75 -6.53 6.21 2.60
C PHE A 75 -6.87 7.51 3.33
N ASN A 76 -7.31 7.37 4.56
CA ASN A 76 -7.57 8.45 5.50
C ASN A 76 -7.07 8.05 6.89
N CYS A 77 -6.44 8.99 7.57
CA CYS A 77 -6.07 8.85 8.97
C CYS A 77 -7.05 9.71 9.80
N PRO A 78 -7.95 9.12 10.57
CA PRO A 78 -8.91 9.89 11.38
C PRO A 78 -8.23 10.80 12.41
N THR A 79 -7.03 10.40 12.85
CA THR A 79 -6.20 11.15 13.81
C THR A 79 -4.76 11.18 13.31
N LEU A 80 -3.92 12.03 13.91
CA LEU A 80 -2.48 12.00 13.66
C LEU A 80 -1.90 10.72 14.28
N SER A 81 -1.82 9.66 13.50
CA SER A 81 -1.44 8.33 13.96
C SER A 81 -0.58 7.57 12.97
N GLN A 82 0.10 6.56 13.46
CA GLN A 82 0.81 5.60 12.62
C GLN A 82 -0.17 4.56 12.12
N ILE A 83 -0.39 4.51 10.81
CA ILE A 83 -1.13 3.43 10.15
C ILE A 83 -0.24 2.74 9.13
N LEU A 84 -0.45 1.45 8.92
CA LEU A 84 0.19 0.67 7.88
C LEU A 84 -0.71 0.63 6.64
N LEU A 85 -0.16 1.02 5.50
CA LEU A 85 -0.86 1.00 4.21
C LEU A 85 -0.55 -0.29 3.44
N LEU A 86 0.73 -0.65 3.37
CA LEU A 86 1.22 -1.89 2.77
C LEU A 86 2.44 -2.35 3.54
N SER A 87 2.51 -3.62 3.94
CA SER A 87 3.67 -4.14 4.65
C SER A 87 3.80 -5.65 4.59
N ASN A 88 5.02 -6.14 4.67
CA ASN A 88 5.36 -7.49 5.10
C ASN A 88 6.49 -7.48 6.16
N PHE A 89 6.56 -6.39 6.92
CA PHE A 89 7.55 -6.19 7.97
C PHE A 89 7.55 -7.34 8.99
N ASN A 90 8.74 -7.83 9.33
CA ASN A 90 8.97 -9.01 10.17
C ASN A 90 8.33 -10.30 9.63
N GLY A 91 7.92 -10.29 8.38
CA GLY A 91 7.46 -11.51 7.72
C GLY A 91 8.60 -12.49 7.42
N PRO A 92 8.27 -13.77 7.22
CA PRO A 92 9.27 -14.75 6.82
C PRO A 92 9.90 -14.36 5.47
N ARG A 93 11.16 -14.74 5.29
CA ARG A 93 11.85 -14.59 4.00
C ARG A 93 11.29 -15.55 2.97
N GLN A 94 11.35 -15.16 1.69
CA GLN A 94 11.01 -16.08 0.59
C GLN A 94 12.11 -17.14 0.39
N SER A 95 13.34 -16.82 0.77
CA SER A 95 14.48 -17.73 0.67
C SER A 95 15.23 -17.80 1.99
N GLY A 96 15.63 -19.02 2.40
CA GLY A 96 16.34 -19.23 3.64
C GLY A 96 15.43 -19.23 4.88
N SER A 97 16.02 -19.00 6.04
CA SER A 97 15.32 -18.97 7.33
C SER A 97 15.30 -17.54 7.91
N GLY A 98 14.41 -17.32 8.89
CA GLY A 98 14.29 -16.05 9.60
C GLY A 98 13.30 -15.08 8.96
N THR A 99 13.37 -13.83 9.42
CA THR A 99 12.48 -12.75 9.00
C THR A 99 13.22 -11.67 8.24
N THR A 100 12.51 -10.85 7.51
CA THR A 100 13.03 -9.66 6.83
C THR A 100 12.26 -8.41 7.25
N GLN A 101 12.89 -7.25 7.12
CA GLN A 101 12.19 -5.97 7.24
C GLN A 101 11.30 -5.68 6.01
N GLY A 102 11.55 -6.33 4.88
CA GLY A 102 10.70 -6.32 3.70
C GLY A 102 10.28 -4.93 3.22
N VAL A 103 8.97 -4.75 3.06
CA VAL A 103 8.30 -3.50 2.65
C VAL A 103 7.55 -2.92 3.83
N VAL A 104 7.66 -1.60 4.02
CA VAL A 104 6.85 -0.84 4.98
C VAL A 104 6.41 0.47 4.33
N LEU A 105 5.14 0.63 4.13
CA LEU A 105 4.51 1.89 3.73
C LEU A 105 3.55 2.32 4.83
N ARG A 106 3.88 3.41 5.53
CA ARG A 106 3.16 3.82 6.73
C ARG A 106 3.13 5.33 6.89
N THR A 107 2.15 5.84 7.63
CA THR A 107 2.24 7.17 8.22
C THR A 107 2.95 7.11 9.57
N GLN A 108 3.53 8.22 9.96
CA GLN A 108 4.15 8.41 11.28
C GLN A 108 3.68 9.76 11.83
N PRO A 109 3.14 9.79 13.06
CA PRO A 109 2.62 11.01 13.64
C PRO A 109 3.73 12.01 13.96
N GLY A 110 3.45 13.29 13.72
CA GLY A 110 4.15 14.43 14.25
C GLY A 110 3.22 15.26 15.14
N SER A 111 3.63 16.44 15.55
CA SER A 111 2.83 17.30 16.43
C SER A 111 1.63 17.94 15.73
N THR A 112 1.74 18.29 14.47
CA THR A 112 0.71 19.00 13.69
C THR A 112 0.34 18.31 12.38
N SER A 113 1.16 17.37 11.93
CA SER A 113 0.98 16.64 10.68
C SER A 113 1.63 15.27 10.77
N MET A 114 1.36 14.43 9.79
CA MET A 114 2.01 13.11 9.66
C MET A 114 3.08 13.16 8.57
N THR A 115 4.05 12.26 8.70
CA THR A 115 5.03 11.93 7.66
C THR A 115 4.64 10.59 7.05
N LEU A 116 4.55 10.53 5.73
CA LEU A 116 4.46 9.26 4.99
C LEU A 116 5.88 8.73 4.81
N ASN A 117 6.09 7.48 5.21
CA ASN A 117 7.35 6.76 5.05
C ASN A 117 7.13 5.54 4.16
N PHE A 118 7.96 5.40 3.15
CA PHE A 118 8.04 4.21 2.33
C PHE A 118 9.44 3.63 2.45
N SER A 119 9.51 2.40 2.94
CA SER A 119 10.77 1.69 3.17
C SER A 119 10.75 0.34 2.46
N VAL A 120 11.86 0.00 1.85
CA VAL A 120 12.08 -1.32 1.24
C VAL A 120 13.46 -1.82 1.65
N ASN A 121 13.53 -3.09 2.01
CA ASN A 121 14.80 -3.72 2.32
C ASN A 121 15.53 -4.09 1.02
N THR A 122 16.80 -3.72 0.92
CA THR A 122 17.65 -4.02 -0.25
C THR A 122 18.94 -4.68 0.20
N LEU A 123 19.56 -5.46 -0.68
CA LEU A 123 20.87 -6.04 -0.46
C LEU A 123 21.94 -5.18 -1.16
N THR A 124 23.03 -4.93 -0.43
CA THR A 124 24.29 -4.42 -1.00
C THR A 124 25.36 -5.43 -0.65
N GLY A 125 25.75 -6.25 -1.61
CA GLY A 125 26.53 -7.46 -1.34
C GLY A 125 25.73 -8.43 -0.48
N SER A 126 26.25 -8.81 0.68
CA SER A 126 25.57 -9.66 1.67
C SER A 126 24.83 -8.87 2.77
N THR A 127 24.90 -7.54 2.75
CA THR A 127 24.34 -6.69 3.80
C THR A 127 22.92 -6.25 3.43
N SER A 128 21.97 -6.60 4.28
CA SER A 128 20.58 -6.12 4.17
C SER A 128 20.48 -4.70 4.72
N THR A 129 19.98 -3.78 3.93
CA THR A 129 19.83 -2.37 4.29
C THR A 129 18.43 -1.87 3.96
N GLN A 130 17.78 -1.26 4.95
CA GLN A 130 16.50 -0.60 4.69
C GLN A 130 16.73 0.74 4.00
N ARG A 131 16.11 0.92 2.85
CA ARG A 131 16.05 2.19 2.14
C ARG A 131 14.73 2.85 2.43
N THR A 132 14.76 4.14 2.71
CA THR A 132 13.55 4.89 3.08
C THR A 132 13.48 6.18 2.29
N VAL A 133 12.27 6.51 1.85
CA VAL A 133 11.88 7.82 1.35
C VAL A 133 10.72 8.33 2.21
N ALA A 134 10.71 9.63 2.52
CA ALA A 134 9.75 10.22 3.44
C ALA A 134 9.24 11.58 2.94
N LEU A 135 8.00 11.91 3.30
CA LEU A 135 7.35 13.19 2.99
C LEU A 135 6.44 13.58 4.15
N GLY A 136 6.67 14.73 4.73
CA GLY A 136 5.84 15.31 5.79
C GLY A 136 4.64 16.11 5.26
N GLY A 137 3.86 16.63 6.20
CA GLY A 137 2.76 17.57 5.90
C GLY A 137 1.41 16.93 5.62
N LEU A 138 1.20 15.65 5.88
CA LEU A 138 -0.10 15.02 5.76
C LEU A 138 -0.98 15.36 6.98
N LEU A 139 -2.21 15.73 6.73
CA LEU A 139 -3.18 16.13 7.75
C LEU A 139 -4.12 14.96 8.08
N ALA A 140 -4.61 14.94 9.32
CA ALA A 140 -5.69 14.04 9.72
C ALA A 140 -7.00 14.38 8.98
N ASN A 141 -7.92 13.43 8.93
CA ASN A 141 -9.24 13.54 8.30
C ASN A 141 -9.22 13.96 6.82
N THR A 142 -8.10 13.69 6.13
CA THR A 142 -7.93 14.00 4.70
C THR A 142 -7.76 12.70 3.92
N ASN A 143 -8.46 12.59 2.81
CA ASN A 143 -8.28 11.47 1.89
C ASN A 143 -7.07 11.74 0.97
N TYR A 144 -6.20 10.78 0.88
CA TYR A 144 -5.02 10.82 0.02
C TYR A 144 -5.07 9.68 -1.00
N LEU A 145 -4.95 10.02 -2.27
CA LEU A 145 -4.70 9.06 -3.34
C LEU A 145 -3.17 8.90 -3.49
N LEU A 146 -2.67 7.79 -3.05
CA LEU A 146 -1.25 7.45 -3.03
C LEU A 146 -0.91 6.45 -4.14
N CYS A 147 0.22 6.67 -4.79
CA CYS A 147 0.96 5.69 -5.56
C CYS A 147 2.34 5.51 -4.96
N ALA A 148 2.73 4.31 -4.56
CA ALA A 148 4.08 3.96 -4.14
C ALA A 148 4.67 2.95 -5.14
N ARG A 149 5.87 3.20 -5.64
CA ARG A 149 6.54 2.37 -6.62
C ARG A 149 7.96 2.04 -6.17
N PHE A 150 8.34 0.78 -6.31
CA PHE A 150 9.70 0.31 -6.16
C PHE A 150 10.16 -0.33 -7.48
N LYS A 151 11.29 0.14 -8.00
CA LYS A 151 11.99 -0.42 -9.15
C LYS A 151 13.37 -0.83 -8.71
N SER A 152 13.57 -2.12 -8.64
CA SER A 152 14.78 -2.75 -8.12
C SER A 152 16.05 -2.21 -8.79
N GLY A 153 17.07 -1.92 -7.98
CA GLY A 153 18.35 -1.37 -8.43
C GLY A 153 18.30 0.02 -9.03
N GLN A 154 17.12 0.66 -9.12
CA GLN A 154 16.96 1.93 -9.82
C GLN A 154 16.37 3.04 -8.94
N LYS A 155 15.14 2.84 -8.43
CA LYS A 155 14.50 3.87 -7.62
C LYS A 155 13.38 3.32 -6.75
N MET A 156 13.07 4.08 -5.73
CA MET A 156 11.81 4.03 -5.00
C MET A 156 11.22 5.42 -4.93
N ASP A 157 9.94 5.52 -5.19
CA ASP A 157 9.22 6.78 -5.15
C ASP A 157 7.79 6.59 -4.67
N PHE A 158 7.21 7.65 -4.17
CA PHE A 158 5.77 7.74 -4.00
C PHE A 158 5.25 9.13 -4.38
N LYS A 159 3.97 9.17 -4.78
CA LYS A 159 3.26 10.36 -5.18
C LYS A 159 1.91 10.42 -4.47
N ILE A 160 1.62 11.55 -3.83
CA ILE A 160 0.26 11.88 -3.37
C ILE A 160 -0.42 12.60 -4.52
N LEU A 161 -1.15 11.84 -5.33
CA LEU A 161 -1.60 12.25 -6.66
C LEU A 161 -2.63 13.38 -6.63
N ASN A 162 -3.44 13.44 -5.57
CA ASN A 162 -4.44 14.51 -5.39
C ASN A 162 -3.90 15.78 -4.69
N LYS A 163 -2.61 15.82 -4.35
CA LYS A 163 -1.96 16.99 -3.71
C LYS A 163 -0.71 17.46 -4.44
N ALA A 164 -0.37 16.83 -5.57
CA ALA A 164 0.85 17.10 -6.34
C ALA A 164 2.15 17.04 -5.49
N LEU A 165 2.15 16.16 -4.47
CA LEU A 165 3.29 15.95 -3.58
C LEU A 165 3.98 14.64 -3.94
N SER A 166 5.31 14.63 -3.92
CA SER A 166 6.09 13.42 -4.20
C SER A 166 7.41 13.42 -3.47
N ALA A 167 7.96 12.22 -3.28
CA ALA A 167 9.32 12.02 -2.82
C ALA A 167 9.91 10.81 -3.53
N GLU A 168 11.22 10.84 -3.80
CA GLU A 168 11.92 9.76 -4.47
C GLU A 168 13.34 9.56 -3.94
N LYS A 169 13.88 8.37 -4.13
CA LYS A 169 15.26 7.98 -3.91
C LYS A 169 15.76 7.18 -5.09
N THR A 170 16.89 7.62 -5.67
CA THR A 170 17.50 7.02 -6.86
C THR A 170 18.94 6.55 -6.60
N THR A 171 19.52 6.92 -5.45
CA THR A 171 20.89 6.59 -5.08
C THR A 171 20.93 5.44 -4.08
N ASP A 172 21.98 4.65 -4.10
CA ASP A 172 22.24 3.51 -3.20
C ASP A 172 21.09 2.50 -3.14
N MET A 173 20.41 2.29 -4.27
CA MET A 173 19.24 1.41 -4.28
C MET A 173 19.58 -0.07 -4.11
N GLY A 174 20.86 -0.44 -4.24
CA GLY A 174 21.30 -1.82 -4.09
C GLY A 174 20.65 -2.77 -5.08
N ASP A 175 21.15 -3.97 -5.12
CA ASP A 175 20.46 -5.05 -5.81
C ASP A 175 19.26 -5.55 -5.01
N PRO A 176 18.29 -6.20 -5.63
CA PRO A 176 17.14 -6.69 -4.90
C PRO A 176 17.53 -7.78 -3.92
N SER A 177 17.36 -7.67 -2.89
CA SER A 177 16.48 -7.59 -1.81
C SER A 177 16.26 -8.93 -1.13
N ASP A 178 16.38 -8.87 0.08
CA ASP A 178 15.86 -9.79 1.05
C ASP A 178 14.30 -9.78 0.96
N LEU A 179 13.76 -10.51 -0.03
CA LEU A 179 12.33 -10.53 -0.30
C LEU A 179 11.57 -11.16 0.85
N GLY A 180 10.59 -10.42 1.34
CA GLY A 180 9.67 -10.89 2.34
C GLY A 180 8.51 -11.71 1.76
N ALA A 181 7.75 -12.29 2.66
CA ALA A 181 6.56 -13.07 2.38
C ALA A 181 5.43 -12.23 1.75
N LYS A 182 4.20 -12.69 1.96
CA LYS A 182 2.99 -12.07 1.43
C LYS A 182 2.81 -10.65 1.94
N LEU A 183 2.47 -9.75 1.03
CA LEU A 183 2.14 -8.37 1.34
C LEU A 183 0.77 -8.27 2.03
N ARG A 184 0.69 -7.42 3.04
CA ARG A 184 -0.50 -7.18 3.86
C ARG A 184 -0.94 -5.73 3.75
N ILE A 185 -2.24 -5.50 3.77
CA ILE A 185 -2.85 -4.17 3.76
C ILE A 185 -3.45 -3.91 5.15
N GLY A 186 -3.19 -2.75 5.72
CA GLY A 186 -3.68 -2.35 7.05
C GLY A 186 -2.90 -2.94 8.23
N GLY A 187 -1.90 -3.76 7.98
CA GLY A 187 -1.10 -4.39 9.04
C GLY A 187 0.19 -5.02 8.55
N SER A 188 0.92 -5.68 9.47
CA SER A 188 2.17 -6.39 9.19
C SER A 188 2.18 -7.76 9.87
N TYR A 189 3.35 -8.39 9.91
CA TYR A 189 3.58 -9.60 10.73
C TYR A 189 3.90 -9.27 12.20
N GLN A 190 4.02 -7.99 12.52
CA GLN A 190 4.22 -7.49 13.87
C GLN A 190 2.99 -6.71 14.30
N ALA A 191 2.31 -7.16 15.35
CA ALA A 191 0.99 -6.65 15.75
C ALA A 191 1.00 -5.24 16.35
N ASP A 192 2.15 -4.75 16.79
CA ASP A 192 2.31 -3.47 17.52
C ASP A 192 2.50 -2.23 16.62
N LEU A 193 2.53 -2.40 15.29
CA LEU A 193 2.80 -1.31 14.35
C LEU A 193 1.54 -0.64 13.77
N THR A 194 0.34 -0.94 14.28
CA THR A 194 -0.89 -0.48 13.64
C THR A 194 -1.78 0.34 14.57
N ASN A 195 -2.19 1.49 14.10
CA ASN A 195 -3.32 2.25 14.62
C ASN A 195 -4.47 2.26 13.60
N ALA A 196 -5.63 2.74 14.01
CA ALA A 196 -6.79 2.78 13.16
C ALA A 196 -6.58 3.68 11.93
N GLY A 197 -6.78 3.11 10.75
CA GLY A 197 -6.71 3.82 9.48
C GLY A 197 -7.79 3.33 8.53
N ILE A 198 -8.34 4.23 7.73
CA ILE A 198 -9.41 3.91 6.77
C ILE A 198 -8.78 3.72 5.40
N HIS A 199 -9.03 2.56 4.80
CA HIS A 199 -8.71 2.29 3.41
C HIS A 199 -10.02 2.29 2.60
N ARG A 200 -10.04 3.01 1.49
CA ARG A 200 -11.20 3.09 0.60
C ARG A 200 -11.05 2.27 -0.64
N PHE A 201 -9.82 2.11 -1.07
CA PHE A 201 -9.42 1.42 -2.29
C PHE A 201 -7.97 0.96 -2.15
N SER A 202 -7.63 -0.17 -2.78
CA SER A 202 -6.24 -0.60 -2.94
C SER A 202 -6.05 -1.38 -4.23
N ALA A 203 -4.91 -1.15 -4.91
CA ALA A 203 -4.47 -1.94 -6.05
C ALA A 203 -2.97 -2.23 -5.94
N LEU A 204 -2.57 -3.46 -6.25
CA LEU A 204 -1.19 -3.92 -6.22
C LEU A 204 -0.80 -4.53 -7.57
N HIS A 205 0.25 -3.96 -8.15
CA HIS A 205 0.91 -4.46 -9.35
C HIS A 205 2.27 -5.05 -8.98
N THR A 206 2.60 -6.23 -9.47
CA THR A 206 3.89 -6.90 -9.26
C THR A 206 4.96 -6.45 -10.26
N VAL A 207 4.83 -5.24 -10.76
CA VAL A 207 5.77 -4.57 -11.68
C VAL A 207 5.89 -3.10 -11.32
N ALA A 208 7.02 -2.48 -11.63
CA ALA A 208 7.12 -1.01 -11.60
C ALA A 208 6.41 -0.43 -12.83
N LEU A 209 5.30 0.28 -12.60
CA LEU A 209 4.58 0.98 -13.66
C LEU A 209 5.37 2.19 -14.16
N THR A 210 5.18 2.53 -15.42
CA THR A 210 5.71 3.80 -16.00
C THR A 210 4.94 5.00 -15.47
N ASP A 211 5.48 6.20 -15.62
CA ASP A 211 4.79 7.42 -15.20
C ASP A 211 3.49 7.65 -15.99
N ASP A 212 3.46 7.27 -17.27
CA ASP A 212 2.23 7.33 -18.09
C ASP A 212 1.16 6.35 -17.58
N GLU A 213 1.56 5.13 -17.19
CA GLU A 213 0.64 4.16 -16.60
C GLU A 213 0.12 4.65 -15.25
N ILE A 214 0.98 5.24 -14.41
CA ILE A 214 0.57 5.83 -13.13
C ILE A 214 -0.44 6.95 -13.37
N THR A 215 -0.19 7.83 -14.34
CA THR A 215 -1.10 8.94 -14.69
C THR A 215 -2.47 8.42 -15.15
N LYS A 216 -2.49 7.42 -16.04
CA LYS A 216 -3.74 6.78 -16.50
C LYS A 216 -4.51 6.14 -15.36
N ALA A 217 -3.83 5.39 -14.50
CA ALA A 217 -4.42 4.78 -13.32
C ALA A 217 -4.97 5.85 -12.36
N ALA A 218 -4.20 6.89 -12.06
CA ALA A 218 -4.60 7.98 -11.18
C ALA A 218 -5.88 8.68 -11.66
N THR A 219 -6.00 8.95 -12.96
CA THR A 219 -7.20 9.54 -13.56
C THR A 219 -8.42 8.65 -13.30
N GLN A 220 -8.27 7.35 -13.49
CA GLN A 220 -9.35 6.39 -13.28
C GLN A 220 -9.75 6.27 -11.80
N TRP A 221 -8.77 6.21 -10.89
CA TRP A 221 -9.03 6.12 -9.45
C TRP A 221 -9.70 7.40 -8.91
N THR A 222 -9.29 8.56 -9.41
CA THR A 222 -9.93 9.85 -9.09
C THR A 222 -11.38 9.90 -9.58
N ALA A 223 -11.63 9.46 -10.80
CA ALA A 223 -12.99 9.39 -11.35
C ALA A 223 -13.88 8.44 -10.53
N TRP A 224 -13.36 7.28 -10.13
CA TRP A 224 -14.08 6.37 -9.25
C TRP A 224 -14.38 7.01 -7.89
N ALA A 225 -13.40 7.63 -7.24
CA ALA A 225 -13.58 8.28 -5.95
C ALA A 225 -14.69 9.32 -5.99
N ASN A 226 -14.69 10.18 -7.00
CA ASN A 226 -15.72 11.19 -7.21
C ASN A 226 -17.11 10.57 -7.44
N ALA A 227 -17.20 9.48 -8.21
CA ALA A 227 -18.45 8.80 -8.49
C ALA A 227 -19.09 8.16 -7.26
N VAL A 228 -18.30 7.79 -6.25
CA VAL A 228 -18.80 7.22 -4.98
C VAL A 228 -18.82 8.23 -3.83
N GLY A 229 -18.60 9.51 -4.10
CA GLY A 229 -18.66 10.59 -3.11
C GLY A 229 -17.43 10.66 -2.17
N VAL A 230 -16.31 10.08 -2.53
CA VAL A 230 -15.04 10.21 -1.80
C VAL A 230 -14.33 11.47 -2.27
N VAL A 231 -14.35 12.50 -1.43
CA VAL A 231 -13.64 13.78 -1.72
C VAL A 231 -12.13 13.56 -1.53
N LEU A 232 -11.34 13.84 -2.57
CA LEU A 232 -9.88 13.74 -2.60
C LEU A 232 -9.19 15.10 -2.36
#